data_58cdd28f5e34b13755a385a33c667960
#
_entry.id   58cdd28f5e34b13755a385a33c667960
#
_cell.length_a   1.000
_cell.length_b   1.000
_cell.length_c   1.000
_cell.angle_alpha   90.00
_cell.angle_beta   90.00
_cell.angle_gamma   90.00
#
_symmetry.space_group_name_H-M   'P 1'
#
loop_
_entity.id
_entity.type
_entity.pdbx_description
1 polymer ?
#
loop_
_entity_poly.entity_id
_entity_poly.type
_entity_poly.pdbx_seq_one_letter_code
_entity_poly.pdbx_strand_id
1 'polypeptide(L)'
;MAGSTGPDIVTDGLVLALDAANRKSYPGSGTTWTDLSGNGFNFTLDGSGITWNSSGYFSLADGGATYNGVITNNTLCTFIFWIKTTDAQSLFWQGQSGSHYLGAYRSGAKEYNANFGSPVFYMDTVDTPNIYDYIRDDNWHMLEFKNVNMSVITTNNFNQYGSYTFGNGRIGAIYLYDKSLSSEESKQIYNQTKSRFI
;
A
#
# COMPACT_ATOMS: atom_id res chain seq x y z
N MET A 1 -19.16 0.06 26.32
CA MET A 1 -18.92 -0.09 24.87
C MET A 1 -17.42 0.08 24.67
N ALA A 2 -16.68 -0.99 24.47
CA ALA A 2 -15.27 -0.91 24.11
C ALA A 2 -15.19 -0.38 22.69
N GLY A 3 -14.71 0.85 22.52
CA GLY A 3 -14.36 1.36 21.22
C GLY A 3 -13.26 0.49 20.64
N SER A 4 -13.48 -0.11 19.48
CA SER A 4 -12.41 -0.71 18.68
C SER A 4 -11.50 0.44 18.24
N THR A 5 -10.55 0.77 19.10
CA THR A 5 -9.39 1.56 18.67
C THR A 5 -8.55 0.62 17.84
N GLY A 6 -8.48 0.87 16.53
CA GLY A 6 -7.43 0.29 15.71
C GLY A 6 -6.05 0.64 16.31
N PRO A 7 -4.96 0.04 15.80
CA PRO A 7 -3.63 0.32 16.31
C PRO A 7 -3.33 1.81 16.28
N ASP A 8 -2.67 2.33 17.33
CA ASP A 8 -2.22 3.72 17.42
C ASP A 8 -1.03 3.96 16.47
N ILE A 9 -1.35 4.05 15.18
CA ILE A 9 -0.37 4.43 14.17
C ILE A 9 -0.04 5.92 14.26
N VAL A 10 1.08 6.33 13.70
CA VAL A 10 1.44 7.74 13.52
C VAL A 10 0.33 8.44 12.73
N THR A 11 -0.21 9.54 13.24
CA THR A 11 -1.26 10.32 12.57
C THR A 11 -0.73 11.61 11.96
N ASP A 12 0.42 12.10 12.40
CA ASP A 12 1.06 13.28 11.84
C ASP A 12 1.51 13.02 10.40
N GLY A 13 0.99 13.81 9.46
CA GLY A 13 1.21 13.65 8.03
C GLY A 13 0.44 12.50 7.37
N LEU A 14 -0.45 11.79 8.08
CA LEU A 14 -1.26 10.73 7.50
C LEU A 14 -2.33 11.30 6.58
N VAL A 15 -2.24 11.00 5.28
CA VAL A 15 -3.19 11.50 4.26
C VAL A 15 -4.10 10.42 3.70
N LEU A 16 -3.71 9.15 3.79
CA LEU A 16 -4.54 8.00 3.38
C LEU A 16 -4.35 6.85 4.37
N ALA A 17 -5.45 6.21 4.76
CA ALA A 17 -5.42 5.00 5.58
C ALA A 17 -6.51 4.03 5.15
N LEU A 18 -6.13 2.98 4.44
CA LEU A 18 -6.99 1.89 4.00
C LEU A 18 -6.65 0.64 4.79
N ASP A 19 -7.64 0.00 5.41
CA ASP A 19 -7.43 -1.15 6.30
C ASP A 19 -8.53 -2.19 6.10
N ALA A 20 -8.18 -3.31 5.46
CA ALA A 20 -9.14 -4.37 5.12
C ALA A 20 -9.72 -5.10 6.35
N ALA A 21 -9.03 -5.07 7.50
CA ALA A 21 -9.51 -5.67 8.75
C ALA A 21 -10.44 -4.73 9.53
N ASN A 22 -10.39 -3.44 9.27
CA ASN A 22 -11.22 -2.46 9.95
C ASN A 22 -12.59 -2.33 9.27
N ARG A 23 -13.66 -2.70 9.99
CA ARG A 23 -15.04 -2.66 9.46
C ARG A 23 -15.52 -1.25 9.06
N LYS A 24 -14.89 -0.19 9.57
CA LYS A 24 -15.16 1.18 9.13
C LYS A 24 -14.51 1.48 7.79
N SER A 25 -13.37 0.84 7.49
CA SER A 25 -12.70 0.95 6.19
C SER A 25 -13.35 0.02 5.17
N TYR A 26 -13.59 -1.26 5.56
CA TYR A 26 -14.31 -2.18 4.69
C TYR A 26 -15.29 -3.06 5.47
N PRO A 27 -16.61 -2.95 5.24
CA PRO A 27 -17.62 -3.66 6.01
C PRO A 27 -17.69 -5.18 5.72
N GLY A 28 -16.99 -5.66 4.71
CA GLY A 28 -16.96 -7.07 4.27
C GLY A 28 -17.73 -7.32 2.98
N SER A 29 -18.32 -6.27 2.40
CA SER A 29 -19.03 -6.33 1.11
C SER A 29 -19.10 -4.94 0.49
N GLY A 30 -19.42 -4.90 -0.81
CA GLY A 30 -19.47 -3.66 -1.58
C GLY A 30 -18.17 -3.37 -2.33
N THR A 31 -18.14 -2.22 -3.01
CA THR A 31 -17.03 -1.82 -3.89
C THR A 31 -16.22 -0.64 -3.36
N THR A 32 -16.53 -0.14 -2.16
CA THR A 32 -15.82 1.00 -1.58
C THR A 32 -14.88 0.56 -0.48
N TRP A 33 -13.60 0.89 -0.60
CA TRP A 33 -12.61 0.80 0.45
C TRP A 33 -12.42 2.19 1.06
N THR A 34 -13.02 2.40 2.22
CA THR A 34 -13.13 3.71 2.86
C THR A 34 -11.83 4.14 3.51
N ASP A 35 -11.41 5.35 3.23
CA ASP A 35 -10.27 6.01 3.87
C ASP A 35 -10.58 6.38 5.32
N LEU A 36 -9.70 6.01 6.23
CA LEU A 36 -9.79 6.27 7.67
C LEU A 36 -8.96 7.48 8.12
N SER A 37 -8.20 8.11 7.23
CA SER A 37 -7.38 9.29 7.57
C SER A 37 -8.24 10.53 7.93
N GLY A 38 -9.48 10.55 7.48
CA GLY A 38 -10.40 11.69 7.60
C GLY A 38 -10.42 12.60 6.38
N ASN A 39 -9.58 12.35 5.36
CA ASN A 39 -9.52 13.15 4.14
C ASN A 39 -10.53 12.72 3.07
N GLY A 40 -11.12 11.53 3.22
CA GLY A 40 -12.20 11.05 2.34
C GLY A 40 -11.73 10.49 0.99
N PHE A 41 -10.48 10.08 0.86
CA PHE A 41 -9.92 9.46 -0.34
C PHE A 41 -10.35 8.00 -0.47
N ASN A 42 -11.65 7.77 -0.64
CA ASN A 42 -12.22 6.43 -0.74
C ASN A 42 -11.85 5.78 -2.08
N PHE A 43 -11.35 4.56 -2.04
CA PHE A 43 -11.01 3.79 -3.23
C PHE A 43 -12.18 2.94 -3.70
N THR A 44 -12.31 2.82 -5.02
CA THR A 44 -13.23 1.87 -5.64
C THR A 44 -12.49 0.57 -5.95
N LEU A 45 -12.98 -0.54 -5.42
CA LEU A 45 -12.49 -1.88 -5.73
C LEU A 45 -12.91 -2.27 -7.14
N ASP A 46 -11.97 -2.72 -7.97
CA ASP A 46 -12.26 -3.24 -9.29
C ASP A 46 -12.63 -4.72 -9.20
N GLY A 47 -13.92 -4.99 -9.42
CA GLY A 47 -14.69 -6.11 -8.93
C GLY A 47 -14.31 -7.53 -9.33
N SER A 48 -13.52 -7.79 -10.38
CA SER A 48 -13.38 -9.18 -10.87
C SER A 48 -12.18 -9.94 -10.32
N GLY A 49 -11.20 -9.26 -9.76
CA GLY A 49 -9.94 -9.88 -9.30
C GLY A 49 -9.56 -9.54 -7.86
N ILE A 50 -10.47 -8.97 -7.09
CA ILE A 50 -10.24 -8.66 -5.67
C ILE A 50 -11.34 -9.27 -4.80
N THR A 51 -10.96 -10.11 -3.84
CA THR A 51 -11.90 -10.78 -2.94
C THR A 51 -11.51 -10.56 -1.49
N TRP A 52 -12.45 -10.02 -0.71
CA TRP A 52 -12.22 -9.83 0.73
C TRP A 52 -12.30 -11.16 1.48
N ASN A 53 -11.41 -11.32 2.46
CA ASN A 53 -11.36 -12.44 3.39
C ASN A 53 -11.68 -11.97 4.82
N SER A 54 -12.45 -12.76 5.55
CA SER A 54 -12.85 -12.44 6.93
C SER A 54 -11.68 -12.36 7.92
N SER A 55 -10.50 -12.84 7.55
CA SER A 55 -9.25 -12.63 8.29
C SER A 55 -8.67 -11.22 8.11
N GLY A 56 -9.37 -10.32 7.38
CA GLY A 56 -9.01 -8.90 7.31
C GLY A 56 -8.00 -8.55 6.24
N TYR A 57 -8.09 -9.18 5.08
CA TYR A 57 -7.29 -8.85 3.90
C TYR A 57 -8.09 -9.03 2.61
N PHE A 58 -7.60 -8.44 1.53
CA PHE A 58 -8.05 -8.77 0.18
C PHE A 58 -7.08 -9.76 -0.46
N SER A 59 -7.63 -10.82 -1.07
CA SER A 59 -6.91 -11.66 -2.04
C SER A 59 -6.98 -11.00 -3.40
N LEU A 60 -5.87 -10.98 -4.09
CA LEU A 60 -5.69 -10.32 -5.38
C LEU A 60 -5.49 -11.40 -6.47
N ALA A 61 -6.32 -11.34 -7.49
CA ALA A 61 -6.19 -12.15 -8.71
C ALA A 61 -6.46 -11.21 -9.89
N ASP A 62 -5.46 -10.42 -10.25
CA ASP A 62 -5.51 -9.39 -11.30
C ASP A 62 -6.46 -8.20 -11.05
N GLY A 63 -7.07 -8.10 -9.88
CA GLY A 63 -7.91 -6.98 -9.48
C GLY A 63 -7.20 -6.02 -8.52
N GLY A 64 -7.70 -4.80 -8.43
CA GLY A 64 -7.12 -3.76 -7.59
C GLY A 64 -8.13 -2.74 -7.09
N ALA A 65 -7.64 -1.57 -6.73
CA ALA A 65 -8.45 -0.46 -6.26
C ALA A 65 -7.98 0.86 -6.88
N THR A 66 -8.93 1.74 -7.16
CA THR A 66 -8.67 3.01 -7.85
C THR A 66 -9.26 4.19 -7.10
N TYR A 67 -8.52 5.30 -7.07
CA TYR A 67 -9.01 6.63 -6.70
C TYR A 67 -8.61 7.64 -7.77
N ASN A 68 -9.60 8.32 -8.36
CA ASN A 68 -9.38 9.36 -9.36
C ASN A 68 -9.36 10.73 -8.68
N GLY A 69 -8.18 11.26 -8.47
CA GLY A 69 -7.96 12.55 -7.84
C GLY A 69 -6.56 12.70 -7.27
N VAL A 70 -6.22 13.91 -6.88
CA VAL A 70 -4.98 14.22 -6.17
C VAL A 70 -5.16 13.86 -4.70
N ILE A 71 -4.26 13.05 -4.13
CA ILE A 71 -4.23 12.75 -2.70
C ILE A 71 -3.33 13.78 -1.99
N THR A 72 -2.16 14.05 -2.54
CA THR A 72 -1.24 15.07 -2.03
C THR A 72 -0.34 15.59 -3.14
N ASN A 73 0.15 16.83 -3.00
CA ASN A 73 1.12 17.43 -3.92
C ASN A 73 2.55 17.43 -3.35
N ASN A 74 2.80 16.67 -2.28
CA ASN A 74 4.11 16.62 -1.65
C ASN A 74 5.11 15.78 -2.47
N THR A 75 6.38 16.15 -2.37
CA THR A 75 7.48 15.48 -3.09
C THR A 75 8.27 14.50 -2.22
N LEU A 76 7.95 14.41 -0.94
CA LEU A 76 8.65 13.56 0.04
C LEU A 76 7.65 12.69 0.83
N CYS A 77 6.83 11.93 0.13
CA CYS A 77 5.83 11.07 0.75
C CYS A 77 6.41 9.72 1.18
N THR A 78 5.71 9.08 2.11
CA THR A 78 5.98 7.68 2.50
C THR A 78 4.74 6.83 2.25
N PHE A 79 4.89 5.77 1.44
CA PHE A 79 3.91 4.69 1.33
C PHE A 79 4.27 3.53 2.24
N ILE A 80 3.25 2.92 2.85
CA ILE A 80 3.35 1.67 3.60
C ILE A 80 2.28 0.70 3.09
N PHE A 81 2.70 -0.54 2.81
CA PHE A 81 1.82 -1.64 2.41
C PHE A 81 2.05 -2.84 3.32
N TRP A 82 0.98 -3.41 3.88
CA TRP A 82 1.02 -4.75 4.44
C TRP A 82 0.60 -5.75 3.38
N ILE A 83 1.53 -6.57 2.93
CA ILE A 83 1.35 -7.44 1.78
C ILE A 83 1.95 -8.83 2.01
N LYS A 84 1.40 -9.81 1.32
CA LYS A 84 1.87 -11.19 1.27
C LYS A 84 1.73 -11.70 -0.16
N THR A 85 2.80 -12.27 -0.74
CA THR A 85 2.77 -12.77 -2.12
C THR A 85 3.81 -13.85 -2.38
N THR A 86 3.57 -14.64 -3.41
CA THR A 86 4.56 -15.52 -4.05
C THR A 86 4.90 -15.06 -5.46
N ASP A 87 4.31 -13.94 -5.89
CA ASP A 87 4.39 -13.48 -7.27
C ASP A 87 5.74 -12.85 -7.62
N ALA A 88 6.16 -13.10 -8.84
CA ALA A 88 7.42 -12.62 -9.40
C ALA A 88 7.32 -11.19 -9.97
N GLN A 89 6.12 -10.64 -10.10
CA GLN A 89 5.87 -9.32 -10.68
C GLN A 89 4.77 -8.64 -9.88
N SER A 90 5.10 -7.54 -9.24
CA SER A 90 4.19 -6.90 -8.31
C SER A 90 4.26 -5.40 -8.46
N LEU A 91 3.18 -4.79 -8.94
CA LEU A 91 2.99 -3.36 -8.95
C LEU A 91 2.12 -2.95 -7.77
N PHE A 92 2.71 -2.22 -6.82
CA PHE A 92 2.00 -1.79 -5.61
C PHE A 92 1.15 -0.56 -5.87
N TRP A 93 1.67 0.39 -6.63
CA TRP A 93 1.01 1.65 -6.88
C TRP A 93 1.33 2.17 -8.26
N GLN A 94 0.31 2.65 -8.93
CA GLN A 94 0.44 3.36 -10.20
C GLN A 94 -0.32 4.67 -10.11
N GLY A 95 0.38 5.76 -10.39
CA GLY A 95 -0.23 7.03 -10.68
C GLY A 95 -0.21 7.24 -12.19
N GLN A 96 -1.19 7.89 -12.75
CA GLN A 96 -1.28 8.31 -14.15
C GLN A 96 -0.65 7.36 -15.19
N SER A 97 -1.33 7.00 -16.22
CA SER A 97 -1.00 6.01 -17.26
C SER A 97 0.49 5.73 -17.50
N GLY A 98 0.97 4.55 -17.16
CA GLY A 98 2.21 3.94 -17.69
C GLY A 98 3.55 4.48 -17.23
N SER A 99 3.60 5.70 -16.72
CA SER A 99 4.87 6.39 -16.44
C SER A 99 5.15 6.65 -14.96
N HIS A 100 4.24 6.26 -14.06
CA HIS A 100 4.40 6.49 -12.62
C HIS A 100 4.01 5.21 -11.87
N TYR A 101 5.00 4.44 -11.43
CA TYR A 101 4.73 3.20 -10.68
C TYR A 101 5.77 2.96 -9.57
N LEU A 102 5.31 2.32 -8.50
CA LEU A 102 6.12 1.70 -7.45
C LEU A 102 5.86 0.20 -7.50
N GLY A 103 6.90 -0.61 -7.49
CA GLY A 103 6.73 -2.06 -7.58
C GLY A 103 7.97 -2.86 -7.19
N ALA A 104 7.82 -4.16 -7.19
CA ALA A 104 8.89 -5.13 -7.22
C ALA A 104 8.76 -5.92 -8.53
N TYR A 105 9.72 -5.80 -9.43
CA TYR A 105 9.65 -6.36 -10.77
C TYR A 105 11.02 -6.87 -11.23
N ARG A 106 11.10 -8.13 -11.64
CA ARG A 106 12.31 -8.82 -12.12
C ARG A 106 13.47 -8.91 -11.12
N SER A 107 14.29 -9.92 -11.24
CA SER A 107 15.44 -10.18 -10.36
C SER A 107 16.40 -8.99 -10.34
N GLY A 108 16.64 -8.42 -9.17
CA GLY A 108 17.65 -7.39 -8.95
C GLY A 108 17.19 -5.95 -9.19
N ALA A 109 15.94 -5.70 -9.53
CA ALA A 109 15.48 -4.35 -9.82
C ALA A 109 14.56 -3.80 -8.72
N LYS A 110 14.97 -2.67 -8.17
CA LYS A 110 14.03 -1.70 -7.58
C LYS A 110 13.23 -1.13 -8.75
N GLU A 111 11.93 -1.34 -8.79
CA GLU A 111 11.16 -0.74 -9.86
C GLU A 111 10.35 0.43 -9.34
N TYR A 112 10.87 1.59 -9.59
CA TYR A 112 10.11 2.82 -9.58
C TYR A 112 10.40 3.58 -10.87
N ASN A 113 9.40 4.26 -11.38
CA ASN A 113 9.63 5.21 -12.45
C ASN A 113 10.26 6.48 -11.86
N ALA A 114 11.22 7.07 -12.55
CA ALA A 114 11.93 8.29 -12.16
C ALA A 114 11.00 9.49 -11.82
N ASN A 115 9.77 9.47 -12.30
CA ASN A 115 8.77 10.51 -11.98
C ASN A 115 8.30 10.45 -10.52
N PHE A 116 8.46 9.34 -9.82
CA PHE A 116 8.27 9.24 -8.36
C PHE A 116 9.46 9.74 -7.54
N GLY A 117 10.46 10.34 -8.16
CA GLY A 117 11.68 10.80 -7.49
C GLY A 117 12.73 9.69 -7.35
N SER A 118 13.35 9.62 -6.18
CA SER A 118 14.35 8.59 -5.84
C SER A 118 13.97 7.90 -4.54
N PRO A 119 12.90 7.09 -4.55
CA PRO A 119 12.44 6.44 -3.33
C PRO A 119 13.47 5.47 -2.78
N VAL A 120 13.51 5.38 -1.43
CA VAL A 120 14.24 4.35 -0.70
C VAL A 120 13.27 3.32 -0.15
N PHE A 121 13.71 2.08 -0.06
CA PHE A 121 12.85 0.92 0.19
C PHE A 121 13.23 0.25 1.51
N TYR A 122 12.23 -0.07 2.31
CA TYR A 122 12.37 -0.83 3.54
C TYR A 122 11.38 -1.98 3.56
N MET A 123 11.79 -3.09 4.13
CA MET A 123 10.93 -4.22 4.44
C MET A 123 11.07 -4.54 5.93
N ASP A 124 9.94 -4.57 6.64
CA ASP A 124 9.89 -4.81 8.08
C ASP A 124 10.83 -3.89 8.87
N THR A 125 10.92 -2.62 8.44
CA THR A 125 11.78 -1.53 8.95
C THR A 125 13.28 -1.67 8.66
N VAL A 126 13.69 -2.64 7.86
CA VAL A 126 15.09 -2.83 7.44
C VAL A 126 15.27 -2.28 6.03
N ASP A 127 16.34 -1.50 5.82
CA ASP A 127 16.72 -1.03 4.47
C ASP A 127 16.93 -2.25 3.57
N THR A 128 16.13 -2.35 2.51
CA THR A 128 16.08 -3.52 1.65
C THR A 128 16.24 -3.07 0.20
N PRO A 129 17.46 -3.04 -0.33
CA PRO A 129 17.72 -2.57 -1.68
C PRO A 129 17.08 -3.42 -2.78
N ASN A 130 16.69 -4.65 -2.45
CA ASN A 130 16.04 -5.58 -3.37
C ASN A 130 14.85 -6.26 -2.71
N ILE A 131 13.68 -5.62 -2.76
CA ILE A 131 12.45 -6.21 -2.21
C ILE A 131 11.95 -7.40 -3.02
N TYR A 132 12.30 -7.49 -4.30
CA TYR A 132 11.85 -8.55 -5.20
C TYR A 132 12.26 -9.95 -4.71
N ASP A 133 13.48 -10.12 -4.21
CA ASP A 133 13.97 -11.43 -3.80
C ASP A 133 13.42 -11.87 -2.44
N TYR A 134 12.96 -10.93 -1.62
CA TYR A 134 12.53 -11.20 -0.25
C TYR A 134 11.02 -11.26 -0.06
N ILE A 135 10.24 -10.55 -0.87
CA ILE A 135 8.78 -10.44 -0.70
C ILE A 135 8.01 -11.71 -1.09
N ARG A 136 8.62 -12.62 -1.85
CA ARG A 136 7.96 -13.79 -2.46
C ARG A 136 7.97 -15.06 -1.64
N ASP A 137 8.13 -14.96 -0.36
CA ASP A 137 8.26 -16.09 0.57
C ASP A 137 6.92 -16.58 1.16
N ASP A 138 5.79 -16.02 0.67
CA ASP A 138 4.45 -16.27 1.20
C ASP A 138 4.30 -15.90 2.69
N ASN A 139 5.05 -14.91 3.16
CA ASN A 139 4.87 -14.30 4.48
C ASN A 139 4.32 -12.89 4.35
N TRP A 140 3.74 -12.36 5.44
CA TRP A 140 3.34 -10.97 5.52
C TRP A 140 4.54 -10.08 5.77
N HIS A 141 4.65 -9.03 4.97
CA HIS A 141 5.68 -8.01 5.12
C HIS A 141 5.07 -6.62 5.13
N MET A 142 5.66 -5.73 5.93
CA MET A 142 5.43 -4.30 5.81
C MET A 142 6.46 -3.71 4.84
N LEU A 143 5.99 -3.34 3.66
CA LEU A 143 6.81 -2.61 2.69
C LEU A 143 6.66 -1.12 2.89
N GLU A 144 7.77 -0.40 2.86
CA GLU A 144 7.81 1.03 2.99
C GLU A 144 8.63 1.66 1.86
N PHE A 145 8.07 2.67 1.24
CA PHE A 145 8.71 3.46 0.18
C PHE A 145 8.75 4.91 0.64
N LYS A 146 9.93 5.42 0.99
CA LYS A 146 10.14 6.81 1.42
C LYS A 146 10.64 7.68 0.27
N ASN A 147 10.46 9.00 0.41
CA ASN A 147 10.88 10.01 -0.56
C ASN A 147 10.16 9.87 -1.92
N VAL A 148 8.90 9.46 -1.88
CA VAL A 148 8.08 9.33 -3.08
C VAL A 148 7.52 10.70 -3.47
N ASN A 149 7.74 11.09 -4.73
CA ASN A 149 7.18 12.32 -5.29
C ASN A 149 5.75 12.09 -5.79
N MET A 150 4.76 12.68 -5.12
CA MET A 150 3.35 12.59 -5.48
C MET A 150 2.81 13.85 -6.19
N SER A 151 3.65 14.86 -6.43
CA SER A 151 3.20 16.21 -6.89
C SER A 151 2.53 16.24 -8.27
N VAL A 152 2.70 15.19 -9.06
CA VAL A 152 2.16 15.10 -10.43
C VAL A 152 1.09 14.01 -10.58
N ILE A 153 0.69 13.38 -9.46
CA ILE A 153 -0.22 12.22 -9.49
C ILE A 153 -1.67 12.67 -9.37
N THR A 154 -2.47 12.39 -10.40
CA THR A 154 -3.90 12.72 -10.46
C THR A 154 -4.81 11.51 -10.50
N THR A 155 -4.25 10.31 -10.67
CA THR A 155 -4.96 9.04 -10.61
C THR A 155 -4.13 8.07 -9.78
N ASN A 156 -4.76 7.37 -8.87
CA ASN A 156 -4.11 6.47 -7.94
C ASN A 156 -4.70 5.08 -8.10
N ASN A 157 -3.89 4.14 -8.56
CA ASN A 157 -4.28 2.74 -8.74
C ASN A 157 -3.39 1.85 -7.89
N PHE A 158 -4.02 0.99 -7.11
CA PHE A 158 -3.36 -0.12 -6.44
C PHE A 158 -3.59 -1.38 -7.25
N ASN A 159 -2.52 -2.11 -7.57
CA ASN A 159 -2.56 -3.40 -8.30
C ASN A 159 -3.35 -3.39 -9.61
N GLN A 160 -3.38 -2.30 -10.32
CA GLN A 160 -4.11 -2.15 -11.60
C GLN A 160 -3.20 -1.62 -12.69
N TYR A 161 -2.47 -2.49 -13.39
CA TYR A 161 -1.74 -2.11 -14.60
C TYR A 161 -1.58 -3.26 -15.59
N GLY A 162 -2.52 -3.42 -16.49
CA GLY A 162 -2.41 -4.37 -17.61
C GLY A 162 -2.06 -5.78 -17.15
N SER A 163 -0.94 -6.31 -17.64
CA SER A 163 -0.42 -7.64 -17.25
C SER A 163 0.50 -7.63 -16.02
N TYR A 164 0.67 -6.51 -15.34
CA TYR A 164 1.57 -6.36 -14.19
C TYR A 164 0.77 -6.22 -12.89
N THR A 165 0.01 -7.22 -12.59
CA THR A 165 -0.83 -7.30 -11.39
C THR A 165 -0.31 -8.40 -10.47
N PHE A 166 -0.65 -8.30 -9.18
CA PHE A 166 -0.50 -9.47 -8.30
C PHE A 166 -1.53 -10.52 -8.68
N GLY A 167 -1.12 -11.54 -9.41
CA GLY A 167 -1.99 -12.68 -9.72
C GLY A 167 -2.27 -13.56 -8.49
N ASN A 168 -1.43 -13.48 -7.44
CA ASN A 168 -1.53 -14.34 -6.26
C ASN A 168 -1.02 -13.63 -4.99
N GLY A 169 -1.50 -12.41 -4.76
CA GLY A 169 -1.12 -11.60 -3.60
C GLY A 169 -2.26 -11.40 -2.61
N ARG A 170 -1.91 -10.87 -1.45
CA ARG A 170 -2.84 -10.43 -0.41
C ARG A 170 -2.42 -9.06 0.08
N ILE A 171 -3.39 -8.18 0.30
CA ILE A 171 -3.18 -6.85 0.88
C ILE A 171 -4.02 -6.67 2.13
N GLY A 172 -3.40 -6.26 3.22
CA GLY A 172 -4.07 -6.03 4.49
C GLY A 172 -4.33 -4.55 4.76
N ALA A 173 -3.35 -3.70 4.49
CA ALA A 173 -3.47 -2.26 4.72
C ALA A 173 -2.58 -1.45 3.76
N ILE A 174 -2.99 -0.20 3.52
CA ILE A 174 -2.21 0.82 2.79
C ILE A 174 -2.27 2.11 3.60
N TYR A 175 -1.09 2.70 3.88
CA TYR A 175 -0.98 4.03 4.47
C TYR A 175 -0.14 4.92 3.58
N LEU A 176 -0.54 6.18 3.45
CA LEU A 176 0.25 7.22 2.78
C LEU A 176 0.42 8.40 3.73
N TYR A 177 1.65 8.83 3.87
CA TYR A 177 2.05 10.03 4.61
C TYR A 177 2.58 11.07 3.64
N ASP A 178 2.23 12.33 3.84
CA ASP A 178 2.72 13.46 3.04
C ASP A 178 4.08 13.99 3.52
N LYS A 179 4.83 13.14 4.20
CA LYS A 179 6.19 13.38 4.67
C LYS A 179 7.05 12.12 4.56
N SER A 180 8.36 12.28 4.61
CA SER A 180 9.28 11.17 4.84
C SER A 180 9.26 10.80 6.32
N LEU A 181 8.81 9.60 6.65
CA LEU A 181 8.78 9.11 8.03
C LEU A 181 10.19 8.87 8.56
N SER A 182 10.41 9.19 9.84
CA SER A 182 11.61 8.79 10.57
C SER A 182 11.65 7.27 10.79
N SER A 183 12.81 6.75 11.17
CA SER A 183 12.95 5.31 11.49
C SER A 183 12.14 4.93 12.73
N GLU A 184 11.97 5.84 13.68
CA GLU A 184 11.18 5.65 14.89
C GLU A 184 9.69 5.57 14.58
N GLU A 185 9.19 6.45 13.72
CA GLU A 185 7.80 6.44 13.24
C GLU A 185 7.48 5.17 12.47
N SER A 186 8.37 4.74 11.57
CA SER A 186 8.24 3.47 10.83
C SER A 186 8.18 2.27 11.78
N LYS A 187 9.06 2.22 12.78
CA LYS A 187 9.05 1.17 13.81
C LYS A 187 7.79 1.20 14.68
N GLN A 188 7.27 2.39 15.00
CA GLN A 188 6.02 2.53 15.73
C GLN A 188 4.88 1.89 14.92
N ILE A 189 4.72 2.25 13.65
CA ILE A 189 3.68 1.72 12.77
C ILE A 189 3.82 0.19 12.66
N TYR A 190 5.03 -0.30 12.41
CA TYR A 190 5.31 -1.74 12.33
C TYR A 190 4.88 -2.46 13.61
N ASN A 191 5.31 -1.99 14.78
CA ASN A 191 5.02 -2.63 16.06
C ASN A 191 3.54 -2.62 16.41
N GLN A 192 2.81 -1.57 16.03
CA GLN A 192 1.37 -1.44 16.29
C GLN A 192 0.52 -2.29 15.34
N THR A 193 1.03 -2.61 14.17
CA THR A 193 0.25 -3.29 13.14
C THR A 193 0.62 -4.76 12.94
N LYS A 194 1.87 -5.16 13.24
CA LYS A 194 2.41 -6.49 12.92
C LYS A 194 1.62 -7.66 13.54
N SER A 195 1.10 -7.52 14.76
CA SER A 195 0.36 -8.59 15.44
C SER A 195 -0.93 -9.02 14.72
N ARG A 196 -1.33 -8.30 13.69
CA ARG A 196 -2.48 -8.64 12.83
C ARG A 196 -2.07 -9.52 11.65
N PHE A 197 -0.79 -9.57 11.35
CA PHE A 197 -0.25 -10.21 10.15
C PHE A 197 0.74 -11.33 10.48
N ILE A 198 1.53 -11.14 11.55
CA ILE A 198 2.60 -12.05 11.97
C ILE A 198 2.37 -12.52 13.42
#